data_d8c3df57c6d549a19095fde1012ced96
#
_entry.id   d8c3df57c6d549a19095fde1012ced96
#
_cell.length_a   1.000
_cell.length_b   1.000
_cell.length_c   1.000
_cell.angle_alpha   90.00
_cell.angle_beta   90.00
_cell.angle_gamma   90.00
#
_symmetry.space_group_name_H-M   'P 1'
#
loop_
_entity.id
_entity.type
_entity.pdbx_description
1 polymer ?
#
loop_
_entity_poly.entity_id
_entity_poly.type
_entity_poly.pdbx_seq_one_letter_code
_entity_poly.pdbx_strand_id
1 'polypeptide(L)'
;MKLGLSIGYSRAQLDVPIKLIQRAEELGYDSVWTAEAYGSDAVTPLAYIAALTKRIKLGTGIMQLAARTPANAAMSAATVDAMAGGGRFIAGIGVSGPQIVEGWYGQPWGKPYWRMKDYVAIMRKIFARDEPVTHAGREISLPYTGEGSA
;
A
#
# COMPACT_ATOMS: atom_id res chain seq x y z
N MET A 1 -17.77 14.25 12.11
CA MET A 1 -17.41 13.86 10.72
C MET A 1 -15.90 13.78 10.64
N LYS A 2 -15.32 12.74 10.00
CA LYS A 2 -13.87 12.64 9.77
C LYS A 2 -13.55 13.18 8.39
N LEU A 3 -12.56 14.07 8.30
CA LEU A 3 -12.11 14.63 7.03
C LEU A 3 -10.77 13.99 6.62
N GLY A 4 -10.65 13.64 5.35
CA GLY A 4 -9.40 13.17 4.75
C GLY A 4 -8.92 14.14 3.67
N LEU A 5 -7.61 14.33 3.58
CA LEU A 5 -6.96 15.07 2.52
C LEU A 5 -6.42 14.09 1.47
N SER A 6 -6.88 14.20 0.23
CA SER A 6 -6.30 13.43 -0.88
C SER A 6 -5.32 14.31 -1.65
N ILE A 7 -4.08 13.85 -1.75
CA ILE A 7 -3.04 14.49 -2.56
C ILE A 7 -2.78 13.77 -3.88
N GLY A 8 -3.46 12.61 -4.09
CA GLY A 8 -3.32 11.84 -5.31
C GLY A 8 -1.93 11.24 -5.51
N TYR A 9 -1.45 11.24 -6.74
CA TYR A 9 -0.09 10.86 -7.12
C TYR A 9 0.56 11.98 -7.94
N SER A 10 1.86 12.14 -7.79
CA SER A 10 2.63 13.09 -8.60
C SER A 10 2.74 12.61 -10.04
N ARG A 11 2.71 13.55 -10.98
CA ARG A 11 2.87 13.27 -12.41
C ARG A 11 4.35 13.35 -12.82
N ALA A 12 4.68 14.13 -13.83
CA ALA A 12 6.05 14.28 -14.31
C ALA A 12 7.00 14.92 -13.29
N GLN A 13 6.48 15.76 -12.40
CA GLN A 13 7.26 16.36 -11.32
C GLN A 13 6.73 15.87 -9.99
N LEU A 14 7.61 15.26 -9.19
CA LEU A 14 7.28 14.85 -7.82
C LEU A 14 7.13 16.07 -6.92
N ASP A 15 5.97 16.18 -6.27
CA ASP A 15 5.69 17.17 -5.26
C ASP A 15 4.91 16.53 -4.11
N VAL A 16 5.38 16.76 -2.88
CA VAL A 16 4.66 16.39 -1.66
C VAL A 16 4.38 17.67 -0.89
N PRO A 17 3.12 18.14 -0.87
CA PRO A 17 2.76 19.45 -0.31
C PRO A 17 2.77 19.43 1.23
N ILE A 18 3.94 19.29 1.84
CA ILE A 18 4.12 19.10 3.28
C ILE A 18 3.47 20.20 4.10
N LYS A 19 3.61 21.47 3.71
CA LYS A 19 3.00 22.58 4.45
C LYS A 19 1.47 22.48 4.50
N LEU A 20 0.85 22.04 3.39
CA LEU A 20 -0.60 21.81 3.34
C LEU A 20 -1.00 20.65 4.25
N ILE A 21 -0.23 19.56 4.25
CA ILE A 21 -0.51 18.37 5.08
C ILE A 21 -0.35 18.70 6.57
N GLN A 22 0.70 19.41 6.95
CA GLN A 22 0.89 19.87 8.33
C GLN A 22 -0.24 20.80 8.76
N ARG A 23 -0.70 21.69 7.86
CA ARG A 23 -1.85 22.54 8.15
C ARG A 23 -3.14 21.77 8.31
N ALA A 24 -3.36 20.73 7.49
CA ALA A 24 -4.49 19.83 7.64
C ALA A 24 -4.46 19.09 8.99
N GLU A 25 -3.29 18.61 9.40
CA GLU A 25 -3.10 17.99 10.72
C GLU A 25 -3.42 18.95 11.88
N GLU A 26 -2.96 20.20 11.81
CA GLU A 26 -3.28 21.25 12.79
C GLU A 26 -4.80 21.50 12.89
N LEU A 27 -5.48 21.51 11.75
CA LEU A 27 -6.93 21.72 11.66
C LEU A 27 -7.75 20.46 12.04
N GLY A 28 -7.10 19.35 12.42
CA GLY A 28 -7.76 18.15 12.88
C GLY A 28 -8.27 17.23 11.78
N TYR A 29 -7.72 17.28 10.59
CA TYR A 29 -7.98 16.25 9.57
C TYR A 29 -7.54 14.88 10.08
N ASP A 30 -8.39 13.86 9.86
CA ASP A 30 -8.16 12.49 10.33
C ASP A 30 -7.06 11.78 9.54
N SER A 31 -6.97 12.04 8.24
CA SER A 31 -6.10 11.27 7.34
C SER A 31 -5.63 12.04 6.12
N VAL A 32 -4.48 11.64 5.58
CA VAL A 32 -3.96 12.05 4.27
C VAL A 32 -3.81 10.81 3.39
N TRP A 33 -4.15 10.95 2.10
CA TRP A 33 -4.22 9.84 1.15
C TRP A 33 -3.36 10.12 -0.08
N THR A 34 -2.48 9.17 -0.39
CA THR A 34 -1.69 9.12 -1.62
C THR A 34 -2.29 8.11 -2.59
N ALA A 35 -2.04 8.25 -3.86
CA ALA A 35 -2.43 7.29 -4.88
C ALA A 35 -1.20 6.81 -5.67
N GLU A 36 -1.39 5.80 -6.49
CA GLU A 36 -0.36 5.19 -7.30
C GLU A 36 -0.89 4.95 -8.72
N ALA A 37 -0.18 5.48 -9.71
CA ALA A 37 -0.47 5.24 -11.12
C ALA A 37 0.82 5.30 -11.95
N TYR A 38 0.95 6.26 -12.84
CA TYR A 38 2.11 6.40 -13.75
C TYR A 38 3.25 7.26 -13.19
N GLY A 39 3.03 7.93 -12.08
CA GLY A 39 3.98 8.87 -11.48
C GLY A 39 4.59 8.32 -10.19
N SER A 40 4.26 8.92 -9.04
CA SER A 40 4.73 8.43 -7.74
C SER A 40 4.05 7.14 -7.32
N ASP A 41 4.75 6.31 -6.54
CA ASP A 41 4.14 5.22 -5.79
C ASP A 41 3.31 5.78 -4.60
N ALA A 42 2.53 4.89 -3.98
CA ALA A 42 1.65 5.31 -2.89
C ALA A 42 2.31 5.27 -1.50
N VAL A 43 3.40 4.54 -1.31
CA VAL A 43 3.98 4.26 0.01
C VAL A 43 5.10 5.21 0.37
N THR A 44 6.01 5.46 -0.56
CA THR A 44 7.20 6.31 -0.33
C THR A 44 6.86 7.73 0.13
N PRO A 45 5.88 8.43 -0.49
CA PRO A 45 5.46 9.74 -0.01
C PRO A 45 4.90 9.70 1.41
N LEU A 46 4.19 8.63 1.79
CA LEU A 46 3.65 8.48 3.14
C LEU A 46 4.76 8.29 4.19
N ALA A 47 5.85 7.60 3.86
CA ALA A 47 7.01 7.50 4.76
C ALA A 47 7.63 8.88 5.02
N TYR A 48 7.75 9.71 4.00
CA TYR A 48 8.22 11.09 4.14
C TYR A 48 7.26 11.94 4.98
N ILE A 49 5.94 11.85 4.74
CA ILE A 49 4.91 12.54 5.51
C ILE A 49 4.93 12.08 6.98
N ALA A 50 5.13 10.77 7.23
CA ALA A 50 5.22 10.21 8.58
C ALA A 50 6.28 10.90 9.43
N ALA A 51 7.45 11.16 8.85
CA ALA A 51 8.56 11.83 9.54
C ALA A 51 8.27 13.30 9.91
N LEU A 52 7.33 13.94 9.21
CA LEU A 52 7.05 15.38 9.31
C LEU A 52 5.68 15.69 9.95
N THR A 53 4.97 14.67 10.40
CA THR A 53 3.64 14.76 11.04
C THR A 53 3.58 13.85 12.28
N LYS A 54 2.58 14.03 13.14
CA LYS A 54 2.52 13.34 14.44
C LYS A 54 1.26 12.52 14.67
N ARG A 55 0.13 12.89 14.08
CA ARG A 55 -1.19 12.34 14.40
C ARG A 55 -1.99 11.91 13.18
N ILE A 56 -1.89 12.66 12.08
CA ILE A 56 -2.67 12.40 10.87
C ILE A 56 -2.39 10.99 10.36
N LYS A 57 -3.43 10.23 10.06
CA LYS A 57 -3.32 8.88 9.48
C LYS A 57 -2.82 8.94 8.06
N LEU A 58 -2.13 7.90 7.66
CA LEU A 58 -1.39 7.81 6.40
C LEU A 58 -2.03 6.71 5.55
N GLY A 59 -2.85 7.09 4.58
CA GLY A 59 -3.61 6.14 3.77
C GLY A 59 -3.11 6.02 2.34
N THR A 60 -3.07 4.80 1.84
CA THR A 60 -2.89 4.56 0.40
C THR A 60 -4.25 4.44 -0.29
N GLY A 61 -4.51 5.25 -1.26
CA GLY A 61 -5.75 5.21 -2.03
C GLY A 61 -5.46 5.16 -3.53
N ILE A 62 -4.89 4.09 -3.99
CA ILE A 62 -4.59 2.76 -3.47
C ILE A 62 -3.12 2.35 -3.73
N MET A 63 -2.57 1.34 -3.02
CA MET A 63 -1.45 0.54 -3.51
C MET A 63 -1.96 -0.45 -4.55
N GLN A 64 -1.28 -0.55 -5.68
CA GLN A 64 -1.67 -1.48 -6.74
C GLN A 64 -1.12 -2.88 -6.50
N LEU A 65 -1.99 -3.91 -6.63
CA LEU A 65 -1.59 -5.30 -6.46
C LEU A 65 -0.50 -5.73 -7.45
N ALA A 66 -0.53 -5.18 -8.66
CA ALA A 66 0.45 -5.49 -9.70
C ALA A 66 1.84 -4.90 -9.44
N ALA A 67 1.91 -3.83 -8.63
CA ALA A 67 3.17 -3.12 -8.37
C ALA A 67 4.10 -3.88 -7.42
N ARG A 68 3.55 -4.72 -6.53
CA ARG A 68 4.32 -5.43 -5.49
C ARG A 68 3.66 -6.72 -5.05
N THR A 69 4.44 -7.64 -4.51
CA THR A 69 3.90 -8.86 -3.90
C THR A 69 3.15 -8.55 -2.59
N PRO A 70 2.23 -9.42 -2.14
CA PRO A 70 1.53 -9.19 -0.88
C PRO A 70 2.48 -9.13 0.33
N ALA A 71 3.57 -9.89 0.31
CA ALA A 71 4.59 -9.83 1.34
C ALA A 71 5.29 -8.46 1.37
N ASN A 72 5.69 -7.95 0.20
CA ASN A 72 6.31 -6.62 0.10
C ASN A 72 5.34 -5.52 0.55
N ALA A 73 4.08 -5.57 0.13
CA ALA A 73 3.07 -4.60 0.53
C ALA A 73 2.83 -4.59 2.05
N ALA A 74 2.72 -5.78 2.66
CA ALA A 74 2.56 -5.91 4.12
C ALA A 74 3.80 -5.40 4.88
N MET A 75 5.00 -5.76 4.44
CA MET A 75 6.25 -5.29 5.04
C MET A 75 6.38 -3.77 4.94
N SER A 76 6.12 -3.20 3.77
CA SER A 76 6.17 -1.74 3.56
C SER A 76 5.17 -1.01 4.45
N ALA A 77 3.92 -1.49 4.52
CA ALA A 77 2.88 -0.93 5.38
C ALA A 77 3.28 -0.97 6.86
N ALA A 78 3.75 -2.12 7.34
CA ALA A 78 4.19 -2.29 8.73
C ALA A 78 5.42 -1.42 9.06
N THR A 79 6.34 -1.26 8.11
CA THR A 79 7.53 -0.43 8.29
C THR A 79 7.16 1.04 8.41
N VAL A 80 6.33 1.56 7.51
CA VAL A 80 5.87 2.95 7.58
C VAL A 80 5.05 3.19 8.83
N ASP A 81 4.20 2.24 9.23
CA ASP A 81 3.42 2.37 10.48
C ASP A 81 4.32 2.44 11.71
N ALA A 82 5.34 1.58 11.79
CA ALA A 82 6.32 1.61 12.88
C ALA A 82 7.11 2.93 12.92
N MET A 83 7.57 3.43 11.76
CA MET A 83 8.24 4.73 11.64
C MET A 83 7.33 5.89 12.03
N ALA A 84 6.02 5.75 11.84
CA ALA A 84 5.01 6.74 12.20
C ALA A 84 4.62 6.69 13.69
N GLY A 85 5.17 5.79 14.49
CA GLY A 85 4.86 5.60 15.91
C GLY A 85 3.75 4.57 16.18
N GLY A 86 3.27 3.87 15.16
CA GLY A 86 2.27 2.81 15.24
C GLY A 86 0.81 3.29 15.16
N GLY A 87 -0.03 2.52 14.48
CA GLY A 87 -1.48 2.75 14.38
C GLY A 87 -1.90 3.92 13.48
N ARG A 88 -1.00 4.44 12.64
CA ARG A 88 -1.29 5.55 11.73
C ARG A 88 -1.47 5.12 10.26
N PHE A 89 -0.90 3.97 9.87
CA PHE A 89 -0.95 3.55 8.47
C PHE A 89 -2.27 2.85 8.12
N ILE A 90 -2.85 3.19 6.97
CA ILE A 90 -4.07 2.57 6.42
C ILE A 90 -3.70 2.00 5.06
N ALA A 91 -3.60 0.67 4.99
CA ALA A 91 -3.29 -0.04 3.76
C ALA A 91 -4.52 -0.16 2.84
N GLY A 92 -4.73 0.81 1.97
CA GLY A 92 -5.70 0.71 0.90
C GLY A 92 -5.09 0.06 -0.33
N ILE A 93 -5.69 -1.03 -0.82
CA ILE A 93 -5.19 -1.80 -1.96
C ILE A 93 -6.23 -1.92 -3.07
N GLY A 94 -5.79 -2.12 -4.30
CA GLY A 94 -6.68 -2.22 -5.44
C GLY A 94 -6.07 -2.93 -6.64
N VAL A 95 -6.93 -3.45 -7.50
CA VAL A 95 -6.54 -4.21 -8.69
C VAL A 95 -6.21 -3.34 -9.89
N SER A 96 -6.66 -2.06 -9.88
CA SER A 96 -6.56 -1.14 -11.03
C SER A 96 -7.28 -1.66 -12.28
N GLY A 97 -6.78 -1.35 -13.48
CA GLY A 97 -7.30 -1.80 -14.76
C GLY A 97 -6.22 -2.43 -15.64
N PRO A 98 -6.61 -3.12 -16.73
CA PRO A 98 -5.65 -3.79 -17.63
C PRO A 98 -4.58 -2.86 -18.16
N GLN A 99 -4.91 -1.60 -18.46
CA GLN A 99 -3.98 -0.59 -18.98
C GLN A 99 -2.81 -0.31 -18.02
N ILE A 100 -3.05 -0.43 -16.71
CA ILE A 100 -2.00 -0.27 -15.70
C ILE A 100 -1.31 -1.61 -15.44
N VAL A 101 -2.09 -2.67 -15.23
CA VAL A 101 -1.55 -3.98 -14.86
C VAL A 101 -0.67 -4.56 -15.98
N GLU A 102 -1.18 -4.57 -17.21
CA GLU A 102 -0.46 -5.11 -18.36
C GLU A 102 0.42 -4.04 -19.03
N GLY A 103 -0.15 -2.85 -19.24
CA GLY A 103 0.53 -1.79 -20.01
C GLY A 103 1.63 -1.07 -19.26
N TRP A 104 1.57 -0.96 -17.95
CA TRP A 104 2.57 -0.27 -17.13
C TRP A 104 3.45 -1.21 -16.33
N TYR A 105 2.83 -2.17 -15.62
CA TYR A 105 3.58 -3.11 -14.78
C TYR A 105 4.02 -4.39 -15.50
N GLY A 106 3.55 -4.64 -16.72
CA GLY A 106 3.88 -5.84 -17.49
C GLY A 106 3.44 -7.15 -16.83
N GLN A 107 2.41 -7.08 -15.98
CA GLN A 107 1.88 -8.23 -15.27
C GLN A 107 0.58 -8.72 -15.95
N PRO A 108 0.31 -10.03 -16.00
CA PRO A 108 -0.95 -10.50 -16.57
C PRO A 108 -2.14 -10.00 -15.75
N TRP A 109 -3.18 -9.54 -16.43
CA TRP A 109 -4.44 -9.14 -15.77
C TRP A 109 -5.03 -10.28 -14.96
N GLY A 110 -5.11 -11.48 -15.54
CA GLY A 110 -5.50 -12.71 -14.86
C GLY A 110 -6.90 -12.64 -14.26
N LYS A 111 -7.04 -13.11 -13.03
CA LYS A 111 -8.30 -13.17 -12.30
C LYS A 111 -8.25 -12.22 -11.09
N PRO A 112 -8.51 -10.92 -11.25
CA PRO A 112 -8.26 -9.91 -10.22
C PRO A 112 -9.03 -10.15 -8.93
N TYR A 113 -10.23 -10.71 -8.99
CA TYR A 113 -11.01 -11.06 -7.80
C TYR A 113 -10.29 -12.09 -6.90
N TRP A 114 -9.77 -13.17 -7.50
CA TRP A 114 -9.08 -14.21 -6.76
C TRP A 114 -7.71 -13.73 -6.27
N ARG A 115 -7.01 -12.97 -7.10
CA ARG A 115 -5.75 -12.32 -6.70
C ARG A 115 -5.94 -11.41 -5.50
N MET A 116 -7.00 -10.60 -5.47
CA MET A 116 -7.33 -9.74 -4.32
C MET A 116 -7.59 -10.56 -3.06
N LYS A 117 -8.34 -11.66 -3.16
CA LYS A 117 -8.62 -12.53 -2.01
C LYS A 117 -7.34 -13.12 -1.42
N ASP A 118 -6.48 -13.67 -2.28
CA ASP A 118 -5.21 -14.25 -1.85
C ASP A 118 -4.30 -13.18 -1.23
N TYR A 119 -4.24 -12.03 -1.88
CA TYR A 119 -3.43 -10.90 -1.43
C TYR A 119 -3.82 -10.43 -0.03
N VAL A 120 -5.10 -10.20 0.22
CA VAL A 120 -5.61 -9.78 1.54
C VAL A 120 -5.33 -10.85 2.60
N ALA A 121 -5.56 -12.13 2.26
CA ALA A 121 -5.34 -13.23 3.18
C ALA A 121 -3.86 -13.31 3.61
N ILE A 122 -2.94 -13.20 2.66
CA ILE A 122 -1.49 -13.21 2.93
C ILE A 122 -1.09 -12.00 3.77
N MET A 123 -1.51 -10.79 3.40
CA MET A 123 -1.19 -9.59 4.19
C MET A 123 -1.64 -9.70 5.64
N ARG A 124 -2.86 -10.21 5.88
CA ARG A 124 -3.39 -10.41 7.23
C ARG A 124 -2.54 -11.36 8.06
N LYS A 125 -2.10 -12.49 7.48
CA LYS A 125 -1.19 -13.43 8.16
C LYS A 125 0.15 -12.77 8.50
N ILE A 126 0.71 -11.98 7.59
CA ILE A 126 1.96 -11.26 7.82
C ILE A 126 1.81 -10.23 8.95
N PHE A 127 0.67 -9.54 9.04
CA PHE A 127 0.43 -8.58 10.13
C PHE A 127 0.22 -9.28 11.48
N ALA A 128 -0.46 -10.42 11.50
CA ALA A 128 -0.69 -11.20 12.72
C ALA A 128 0.61 -11.73 13.34
N ARG A 129 1.55 -12.21 12.50
CA ARG A 129 2.85 -12.79 12.92
C ARG A 129 2.73 -13.96 13.90
N ASP A 130 1.67 -14.73 13.80
CA ASP A 130 1.39 -15.84 14.72
C ASP A 130 2.20 -17.09 14.37
N GLU A 131 2.48 -17.30 13.06
CA GLU A 131 3.14 -18.48 12.52
C GLU A 131 3.84 -18.18 11.19
N PRO A 132 4.71 -19.05 10.68
CA PRO A 132 5.26 -18.96 9.32
C PRO A 132 4.15 -18.89 8.29
N VAL A 133 4.26 -17.96 7.34
CA VAL A 133 3.19 -17.69 6.39
C VAL A 133 3.06 -18.81 5.36
N THR A 134 1.93 -19.48 5.39
CA THR A 134 1.49 -20.44 4.37
C THR A 134 0.18 -19.99 3.75
N HIS A 135 0.01 -20.17 2.45
CA HIS A 135 -1.22 -19.84 1.73
C HIS A 135 -1.35 -20.71 0.48
N ALA A 136 -2.46 -21.43 0.36
CA ALA A 136 -2.82 -22.19 -0.81
C ALA A 136 -3.96 -21.49 -1.56
N GLY A 137 -3.62 -20.44 -2.31
CA GLY A 137 -4.55 -19.61 -3.06
C GLY A 137 -4.77 -20.07 -4.50
N ARG A 138 -5.69 -19.44 -5.19
CA ARG A 138 -5.95 -19.68 -6.62
C ARG A 138 -4.96 -18.95 -7.53
N GLU A 139 -4.45 -17.81 -7.10
CA GLU A 139 -3.54 -16.95 -7.86
C GLU A 139 -2.17 -16.83 -7.18
N ILE A 140 -2.11 -16.98 -5.84
CA ILE A 140 -0.86 -16.85 -5.07
C ILE A 140 -0.79 -17.99 -4.06
N SER A 141 0.33 -18.73 -4.09
CA SER A 141 0.64 -19.79 -3.10
C SER A 141 1.99 -19.53 -2.44
N LEU A 142 2.08 -19.77 -1.13
CA LEU A 142 3.29 -19.61 -0.31
C LEU A 142 3.38 -20.75 0.70
N PRO A 143 4.61 -21.23 1.05
CA PRO A 143 5.87 -20.91 0.37
C PRO A 143 5.95 -21.56 -1.02
N TYR A 144 6.98 -21.25 -1.77
CA TYR A 144 7.31 -22.01 -2.96
C TYR A 144 7.74 -23.44 -2.56
N THR A 145 7.13 -24.44 -3.20
CA THR A 145 7.37 -25.88 -2.87
C THR A 145 7.92 -26.67 -4.06
N GLY A 146 8.39 -25.98 -5.11
CA GLY A 146 8.97 -26.60 -6.28
C GLY A 146 10.43 -26.96 -6.11
N GLU A 147 11.08 -27.39 -7.21
CA GLU A 147 12.50 -27.70 -7.24
C GLU A 147 13.35 -26.53 -6.79
N GLY A 148 14.31 -26.77 -5.90
CA GLY A 148 15.13 -25.71 -5.29
C GLY A 148 14.51 -25.00 -4.10
N SER A 149 13.34 -25.43 -3.59
CA SER A 149 12.80 -24.92 -2.32
C SER A 149 13.67 -25.39 -1.15
N ALA A 150 14.00 -24.47 -0.23
CA ALA A 150 14.72 -24.77 1.00
C ALA A 150 13.76 -25.21 2.11
#